data_05038bc323207f28c4122b13013397e2
#
_entry.id   05038bc323207f28c4122b13013397e2
#
_cell.length_a   1.000
_cell.length_b   1.000
_cell.length_c   1.000
_cell.angle_alpha   90.00
_cell.angle_beta   90.00
_cell.angle_gamma   90.00
#
_symmetry.space_group_name_H-M   'P 1'
#
loop_
_entity.id
_entity.type
_entity.pdbx_description
1 polymer ?
#
loop_
_entity_poly.entity_id
_entity_poly.type
_entity_poly.pdbx_seq_one_letter_code
_entity_poly.pdbx_strand_id
1 'polypeptide(L)'
;MNVEVAINDKKTMEIIAYEMKYVNNRVEKSDIVCIPFEVEFFQGYMRIYNECFYEMRKALDIQPYNFLNEYNQIVEKVKDIYLLLNQGEITGSVACYGNEIDDLIVNKKFQHKGYGKQLLLWGMQHIRAKSNEPITLHVAEWNNDAFMLYKKVGFEIANVEKIR
;
A
#
# COMPACT_ATOMS: atom_id res chain seq x y z
N MET A 1 14.68 -11.14 40.59
CA MET A 1 14.02 -10.51 39.45
C MET A 1 12.82 -11.38 39.08
N ASN A 2 11.66 -10.84 39.26
CA ASN A 2 10.44 -11.60 39.02
C ASN A 2 10.18 -11.71 37.51
N VAL A 3 10.04 -12.94 37.05
CA VAL A 3 9.73 -13.29 35.68
C VAL A 3 8.40 -12.62 35.22
N GLU A 4 7.49 -12.37 36.17
CA GLU A 4 6.21 -11.69 35.91
C GLU A 4 6.35 -10.23 35.46
N VAL A 5 7.39 -9.52 35.92
CA VAL A 5 7.63 -8.12 35.53
C VAL A 5 8.12 -8.05 34.08
N ALA A 6 8.88 -9.06 33.63
CA ALA A 6 9.37 -9.11 32.25
C ALA A 6 8.24 -9.42 31.23
N ILE A 7 7.18 -10.09 31.67
CA ILE A 7 6.03 -10.43 30.83
C ILE A 7 5.10 -9.22 30.66
N ASN A 8 4.99 -8.37 31.70
CA ASN A 8 4.15 -7.17 31.66
C ASN A 8 4.75 -6.03 30.82
N ASP A 9 6.05 -6.07 30.53
CA ASP A 9 6.71 -5.07 29.70
C ASP A 9 6.50 -5.30 28.19
N LYS A 10 5.94 -6.44 27.80
CA LYS A 10 5.51 -6.69 26.42
C LYS A 10 4.13 -6.12 26.17
N LYS A 11 4.00 -4.81 26.24
CA LYS A 11 2.78 -4.16 25.75
C LYS A 11 2.66 -4.43 24.26
N THR A 12 1.54 -5.03 23.85
CA THR A 12 1.17 -5.11 22.46
C THR A 12 1.14 -3.69 21.90
N MET A 13 1.88 -3.44 20.83
CA MET A 13 1.90 -2.13 20.18
C MET A 13 0.50 -1.79 19.73
N GLU A 14 0.04 -0.57 20.07
CA GLU A 14 -1.22 -0.05 19.56
C GLU A 14 -1.07 0.30 18.09
N ILE A 15 -1.98 -0.19 17.27
CA ILE A 15 -2.00 0.08 15.84
C ILE A 15 -3.26 0.88 15.52
N ILE A 16 -3.06 2.11 15.10
CA ILE A 16 -4.11 2.99 14.60
C ILE A 16 -4.00 3.06 13.09
N ALA A 17 -5.13 2.93 12.40
CA ALA A 17 -5.21 3.10 10.96
C ALA A 17 -6.32 4.10 10.62
N TYR A 18 -6.12 4.82 9.54
CA TYR A 18 -7.14 5.73 8.99
C TYR A 18 -7.76 5.10 7.75
N GLU A 19 -9.08 5.09 7.70
CA GLU A 19 -9.78 4.93 6.43
C GLU A 19 -9.93 6.31 5.82
N MET A 20 -9.49 6.47 4.59
CA MET A 20 -9.56 7.74 3.88
C MET A 20 -10.41 7.58 2.61
N LYS A 21 -11.06 8.66 2.20
CA LYS A 21 -11.94 8.68 1.03
C LYS A 21 -11.63 9.86 0.13
N TYR A 22 -11.72 9.62 -1.17
CA TYR A 22 -11.67 10.61 -2.22
C TYR A 22 -13.02 10.62 -2.94
N VAL A 23 -13.73 11.73 -2.88
CA VAL A 23 -15.11 11.80 -3.38
C VAL A 23 -15.25 12.57 -4.69
N ASN A 24 -14.23 13.29 -5.13
CA ASN A 24 -14.28 14.08 -6.35
C ASN A 24 -14.36 13.16 -7.57
N ASN A 25 -15.18 13.53 -8.55
CA ASN A 25 -15.30 12.78 -9.80
C ASN A 25 -14.09 12.96 -10.72
N ARG A 26 -13.36 14.06 -10.58
CA ARG A 26 -12.16 14.32 -11.37
C ARG A 26 -10.93 13.82 -10.63
N VAL A 27 -10.03 13.19 -11.38
CA VAL A 27 -8.72 12.75 -10.90
C VAL A 27 -7.66 13.42 -11.78
N GLU A 28 -6.63 13.97 -11.15
CA GLU A 28 -5.47 14.49 -11.86
C GLU A 28 -4.86 13.39 -12.72
N LYS A 29 -4.46 13.74 -13.94
CA LYS A 29 -3.92 12.77 -14.89
C LYS A 29 -2.55 12.27 -14.42
N SER A 30 -2.36 10.95 -14.47
CA SER A 30 -1.07 10.31 -14.25
C SER A 30 -0.21 10.37 -15.51
N ASP A 31 1.11 10.50 -15.33
CA ASP A 31 2.08 10.49 -16.42
C ASP A 31 2.61 9.10 -16.76
N ILE A 32 2.14 8.08 -16.05
CA ILE A 32 2.62 6.70 -16.21
C ILE A 32 1.52 5.79 -16.72
N VAL A 33 1.94 4.62 -17.22
CA VAL A 33 1.03 3.55 -17.60
C VAL A 33 1.49 2.28 -16.89
N CYS A 34 0.58 1.65 -16.15
CA CYS A 34 0.83 0.38 -15.50
C CYS A 34 0.29 -0.77 -16.33
N ILE A 35 0.88 -1.94 -16.16
CA ILE A 35 0.45 -3.17 -16.81
C ILE A 35 -0.12 -4.14 -15.78
N PRO A 36 -1.01 -5.07 -16.17
CA PRO A 36 -1.50 -6.10 -15.26
C PRO A 36 -0.36 -6.98 -14.73
N PHE A 37 -0.50 -7.43 -13.50
CA PHE A 37 0.43 -8.40 -12.91
C PHE A 37 0.37 -9.71 -13.69
N GLU A 38 1.55 -10.34 -13.88
CA GLU A 38 1.66 -11.68 -14.40
C GLU A 38 2.60 -12.51 -13.51
N VAL A 39 2.40 -13.83 -13.48
CA VAL A 39 3.10 -14.72 -12.56
C VAL A 39 4.63 -14.63 -12.68
N GLU A 40 5.13 -14.34 -13.87
CA GLU A 40 6.57 -14.19 -14.11
C GLU A 40 7.20 -13.05 -13.30
N PHE A 41 6.40 -12.08 -12.87
CA PHE A 41 6.87 -10.95 -12.06
C PHE A 41 6.86 -11.23 -10.56
N PHE A 42 6.40 -12.42 -10.15
CA PHE A 42 6.17 -12.69 -8.73
C PHE A 42 7.43 -12.55 -7.88
N GLN A 43 8.57 -13.08 -8.34
CA GLN A 43 9.80 -13.03 -7.54
C GLN A 43 10.25 -11.60 -7.30
N GLY A 44 10.23 -10.76 -8.33
CA GLY A 44 10.56 -9.34 -8.19
C GLY A 44 9.55 -8.58 -7.32
N TYR A 45 8.27 -8.86 -7.51
CA TYR A 45 7.19 -8.27 -6.71
C TYR A 45 7.33 -8.63 -5.22
N MET A 46 7.58 -9.90 -4.93
CA MET A 46 7.76 -10.38 -3.57
C MET A 46 8.89 -9.64 -2.85
N ARG A 47 10.03 -9.51 -3.51
CA ARG A 47 11.20 -8.81 -2.95
C ARG A 47 10.86 -7.35 -2.64
N ILE A 48 10.25 -6.64 -3.56
CA ILE A 48 9.92 -5.23 -3.40
C ILE A 48 8.84 -5.05 -2.34
N TYR A 49 7.82 -5.89 -2.34
CA TYR A 49 6.75 -5.88 -1.34
C TYR A 49 7.33 -5.99 0.08
N ASN A 50 8.16 -7.02 0.29
CA ASN A 50 8.75 -7.25 1.60
C ASN A 50 9.68 -6.10 2.02
N GLU A 51 10.51 -5.60 1.12
CA GLU A 51 11.38 -4.45 1.42
C GLU A 51 10.58 -3.21 1.82
N CYS A 52 9.48 -2.94 1.12
CA CYS A 52 8.67 -1.74 1.38
C CYS A 52 7.92 -1.81 2.69
N PHE A 53 7.47 -3.00 3.10
CA PHE A 53 6.65 -3.15 4.32
C PHE A 53 7.44 -3.60 5.55
N TYR A 54 8.71 -3.93 5.40
CA TYR A 54 9.53 -4.47 6.49
C TYR A 54 9.58 -3.53 7.70
N GLU A 55 9.91 -2.27 7.48
CA GLU A 55 10.10 -1.31 8.58
C GLU A 55 8.79 -1.07 9.34
N MET A 56 7.66 -0.97 8.65
CA MET A 56 6.37 -0.80 9.30
C MET A 56 6.00 -2.04 10.12
N ARG A 57 6.15 -3.23 9.53
CA ARG A 57 5.83 -4.48 10.22
C ARG A 57 6.69 -4.66 11.46
N LYS A 58 7.99 -4.33 11.35
CA LYS A 58 8.92 -4.39 12.47
C LYS A 58 8.54 -3.37 13.55
N ALA A 59 8.30 -2.13 13.17
CA ALA A 59 7.95 -1.06 14.09
C ALA A 59 6.65 -1.34 14.85
N LEU A 60 5.66 -1.95 14.18
CA LEU A 60 4.36 -2.27 14.76
C LEU A 60 4.27 -3.72 15.26
N ASP A 61 5.36 -4.45 15.20
CA ASP A 61 5.44 -5.88 15.58
C ASP A 61 4.34 -6.72 14.94
N ILE A 62 4.23 -6.60 13.61
CA ILE A 62 3.31 -7.41 12.80
C ILE A 62 4.12 -8.54 12.16
N GLN A 63 4.12 -9.70 12.78
CA GLN A 63 4.87 -10.84 12.27
C GLN A 63 4.08 -11.65 11.26
N PRO A 64 4.76 -12.28 10.28
CA PRO A 64 6.19 -12.16 9.97
C PRO A 64 6.52 -10.83 9.29
N TYR A 65 7.73 -10.30 9.52
CA TYR A 65 8.13 -9.01 8.95
C TYR A 65 8.33 -9.10 7.43
N ASN A 66 8.75 -10.26 6.93
CA ASN A 66 8.77 -10.59 5.51
C ASN A 66 7.55 -11.47 5.21
N PHE A 67 6.42 -10.83 4.99
CA PHE A 67 5.13 -11.51 4.90
C PHE A 67 4.97 -12.36 3.65
N LEU A 68 5.35 -11.81 2.50
CA LEU A 68 5.09 -12.45 1.21
C LEU A 68 6.21 -13.44 0.88
N ASN A 69 5.88 -14.72 0.79
CA ASN A 69 6.84 -15.76 0.48
C ASN A 69 6.35 -16.82 -0.53
N GLU A 70 5.04 -16.86 -0.78
CA GLU A 70 4.44 -17.83 -1.71
C GLU A 70 3.38 -17.17 -2.58
N TYR A 71 3.34 -17.54 -3.84
CA TYR A 71 2.36 -17.03 -4.79
C TYR A 71 0.92 -17.25 -4.33
N ASN A 72 0.65 -18.37 -3.65
CA ASN A 72 -0.69 -18.68 -3.15
C ASN A 72 -1.25 -17.62 -2.20
N GLN A 73 -0.40 -16.83 -1.55
CA GLN A 73 -0.85 -15.76 -0.65
C GLN A 73 -1.58 -14.64 -1.39
N ILE A 74 -1.30 -14.48 -2.69
CA ILE A 74 -1.87 -13.38 -3.48
C ILE A 74 -2.60 -13.84 -4.74
N VAL A 75 -2.67 -15.14 -4.99
CA VAL A 75 -3.18 -15.69 -6.26
C VAL A 75 -4.57 -15.17 -6.63
N GLU A 76 -5.44 -14.93 -5.66
CA GLU A 76 -6.80 -14.42 -5.91
C GLU A 76 -6.83 -12.90 -6.11
N LYS A 77 -5.75 -12.20 -5.73
CA LYS A 77 -5.66 -10.74 -5.79
C LYS A 77 -4.91 -10.23 -7.02
N VAL A 78 -4.11 -11.08 -7.66
CA VAL A 78 -3.17 -10.64 -8.71
C VAL A 78 -3.86 -9.99 -9.90
N LYS A 79 -5.10 -10.35 -10.19
CA LYS A 79 -5.89 -9.76 -11.27
C LYS A 79 -6.13 -8.25 -11.07
N ASP A 80 -6.03 -7.78 -9.82
CA ASP A 80 -6.28 -6.40 -9.44
C ASP A 80 -4.99 -5.65 -9.09
N ILE A 81 -3.83 -6.29 -9.27
CA ILE A 81 -2.51 -5.70 -9.05
C ILE A 81 -1.93 -5.23 -10.38
N TYR A 82 -1.42 -4.01 -10.40
CA TYR A 82 -0.85 -3.39 -11.61
C TYR A 82 0.58 -2.96 -11.32
N LEU A 83 1.45 -3.14 -12.30
CA LEU A 83 2.88 -2.89 -12.17
C LEU A 83 3.34 -1.77 -13.09
N LEU A 84 4.23 -0.93 -12.59
CA LEU A 84 4.99 0.00 -13.39
C LEU A 84 6.37 -0.60 -13.63
N LEU A 85 6.70 -0.81 -14.90
CA LEU A 85 8.00 -1.37 -15.28
C LEU A 85 8.89 -0.29 -15.91
N ASN A 86 10.18 -0.40 -15.63
CA ASN A 86 11.22 0.40 -16.27
C ASN A 86 12.30 -0.56 -16.75
N GLN A 87 12.43 -0.73 -18.07
CA GLN A 87 13.39 -1.65 -18.69
C GLN A 87 13.30 -3.08 -18.10
N GLY A 88 12.06 -3.56 -17.92
CA GLY A 88 11.81 -4.91 -17.40
C GLY A 88 11.88 -5.03 -15.88
N GLU A 89 12.30 -3.99 -15.18
CA GLU A 89 12.38 -3.98 -13.73
C GLU A 89 11.14 -3.31 -13.12
N ILE A 90 10.62 -3.85 -12.01
CA ILE A 90 9.47 -3.27 -11.33
C ILE A 90 9.90 -1.99 -10.62
N THR A 91 9.37 -0.86 -11.06
CA THR A 91 9.54 0.44 -10.40
C THR A 91 8.61 0.57 -9.20
N GLY A 92 7.39 0.05 -9.33
CA GLY A 92 6.40 0.05 -8.26
C GLY A 92 5.13 -0.63 -8.69
N SER A 93 4.16 -0.67 -7.79
CA SER A 93 2.86 -1.28 -8.06
C SER A 93 1.75 -0.59 -7.29
N VAL A 94 0.52 -0.81 -7.75
CA VAL A 94 -0.70 -0.36 -7.09
C VAL A 94 -1.77 -1.43 -7.30
N ALA A 95 -2.56 -1.71 -6.26
CA ALA A 95 -3.69 -2.61 -6.34
C ALA A 95 -5.00 -1.81 -6.29
N CYS A 96 -5.98 -2.24 -7.06
CA CYS A 96 -7.31 -1.64 -7.12
C CYS A 96 -8.34 -2.75 -6.86
N TYR A 97 -8.73 -2.91 -5.60
CA TYR A 97 -9.73 -3.90 -5.19
C TYR A 97 -11.09 -3.23 -5.13
N GLY A 98 -11.84 -3.31 -6.24
CA GLY A 98 -13.07 -2.53 -6.37
C GLY A 98 -12.75 -1.03 -6.33
N ASN A 99 -13.31 -0.31 -5.38
CA ASN A 99 -13.07 1.13 -5.19
C ASN A 99 -11.95 1.42 -4.17
N GLU A 100 -11.22 0.40 -3.73
CA GLU A 100 -10.15 0.55 -2.75
C GLU A 100 -8.78 0.51 -3.43
N ILE A 101 -7.95 1.51 -3.12
CA ILE A 101 -6.52 1.51 -3.44
C ILE A 101 -5.79 0.79 -2.31
N ASP A 102 -4.92 -0.14 -2.65
CA ASP A 102 -4.13 -0.87 -1.66
C ASP A 102 -2.76 -1.21 -2.25
N ASP A 103 -1.88 -1.72 -1.38
CA ASP A 103 -0.55 -2.20 -1.78
C ASP A 103 0.19 -1.26 -2.73
N LEU A 104 0.17 0.04 -2.39
CA LEU A 104 0.90 1.07 -3.13
C LEU A 104 2.36 1.02 -2.67
N ILE A 105 3.23 0.51 -3.54
CA ILE A 105 4.64 0.34 -3.22
C ILE A 105 5.52 0.90 -4.33
N VAL A 106 6.68 1.45 -3.92
CA VAL A 106 7.72 1.93 -4.83
C VAL A 106 9.02 1.24 -4.47
N ASN A 107 9.65 0.60 -5.45
CA ASN A 107 10.95 -0.02 -5.28
C ASN A 107 11.92 1.00 -4.69
N LYS A 108 12.65 0.62 -3.63
CA LYS A 108 13.52 1.53 -2.87
C LYS A 108 14.49 2.32 -3.76
N LYS A 109 15.03 1.72 -4.80
CA LYS A 109 15.95 2.41 -5.68
C LYS A 109 15.30 3.48 -6.56
N PHE A 110 13.96 3.51 -6.62
CA PHE A 110 13.19 4.51 -7.37
C PHE A 110 12.40 5.46 -6.47
N GLN A 111 12.55 5.38 -5.15
CA GLN A 111 11.86 6.27 -4.22
C GLN A 111 12.37 7.72 -4.33
N HIS A 112 11.57 8.65 -3.81
CA HIS A 112 11.84 10.10 -3.79
C HIS A 112 11.96 10.73 -5.20
N LYS A 113 11.28 10.13 -6.19
CA LYS A 113 11.24 10.62 -7.58
C LYS A 113 9.81 10.91 -8.05
N GLY A 114 8.82 10.84 -7.16
CA GLY A 114 7.43 11.13 -7.48
C GLY A 114 6.61 9.94 -7.99
N TYR A 115 7.15 8.74 -8.03
CA TYR A 115 6.43 7.57 -8.52
C TYR A 115 5.25 7.17 -7.64
N GLY A 116 5.35 7.35 -6.32
CA GLY A 116 4.22 7.05 -5.43
C GLY A 116 2.97 7.83 -5.80
N LYS A 117 3.12 9.13 -6.03
CA LYS A 117 2.02 9.98 -6.48
C LYS A 117 1.47 9.51 -7.84
N GLN A 118 2.35 9.21 -8.79
CA GLN A 118 1.94 8.79 -10.13
C GLN A 118 1.20 7.45 -10.11
N LEU A 119 1.66 6.51 -9.32
CA LEU A 119 0.99 5.22 -9.13
C LEU A 119 -0.39 5.39 -8.49
N LEU A 120 -0.48 6.23 -7.47
CA LEU A 120 -1.75 6.56 -6.83
C LEU A 120 -2.73 7.16 -7.84
N LEU A 121 -2.31 8.16 -8.59
CA LEU A 121 -3.16 8.80 -9.60
C LEU A 121 -3.60 7.81 -10.68
N TRP A 122 -2.69 6.95 -11.13
CA TRP A 122 -3.04 5.94 -12.11
C TRP A 122 -4.12 4.99 -11.58
N GLY A 123 -3.96 4.51 -10.36
CA GLY A 123 -4.96 3.63 -9.72
C GLY A 123 -6.30 4.32 -9.54
N MET A 124 -6.29 5.61 -9.12
CA MET A 124 -7.51 6.39 -8.98
C MET A 124 -8.22 6.57 -10.32
N GLN A 125 -7.49 6.87 -11.39
CA GLN A 125 -8.06 6.98 -12.73
C GLN A 125 -8.64 5.65 -13.20
N HIS A 126 -7.94 4.55 -12.92
CA HIS A 126 -8.41 3.20 -13.25
C HIS A 126 -9.76 2.90 -12.58
N ILE A 127 -9.91 3.28 -11.31
CA ILE A 127 -11.18 3.13 -10.58
C ILE A 127 -12.25 4.05 -11.17
N ARG A 128 -11.93 5.32 -11.42
CA ARG A 128 -12.89 6.31 -11.95
C ARG A 128 -13.40 5.98 -13.34
N ALA A 129 -12.65 5.22 -14.13
CA ALA A 129 -13.11 4.75 -15.43
C ALA A 129 -14.32 3.80 -15.31
N LYS A 130 -14.51 3.18 -14.15
CA LYS A 130 -15.55 2.18 -13.92
C LYS A 130 -16.62 2.62 -12.92
N SER A 131 -16.34 3.60 -12.06
CA SER A 131 -17.22 3.96 -10.95
C SER A 131 -17.01 5.39 -10.49
N ASN A 132 -18.10 6.06 -10.11
CA ASN A 132 -18.08 7.36 -9.47
C ASN A 132 -18.22 7.26 -7.94
N GLU A 133 -18.25 6.06 -7.41
CA GLU A 133 -18.28 5.82 -5.96
C GLU A 133 -17.01 6.36 -5.30
N PRO A 134 -17.05 6.72 -4.02
CA PRO A 134 -15.84 7.16 -3.32
C PRO A 134 -14.70 6.15 -3.44
N ILE A 135 -13.51 6.67 -3.73
CA ILE A 135 -12.29 5.85 -3.69
C ILE A 135 -11.82 5.80 -2.25
N THR A 136 -11.55 4.61 -1.75
CA THR A 136 -11.13 4.40 -0.35
C THR A 136 -9.72 3.86 -0.29
N LEU A 137 -9.07 4.09 0.84
CA LEU A 137 -7.82 3.43 1.19
C LEU A 137 -7.67 3.41 2.71
N HIS A 138 -6.78 2.56 3.18
CA HIS A 138 -6.39 2.49 4.58
C HIS A 138 -4.91 2.80 4.71
N VAL A 139 -4.54 3.54 5.74
CA VAL A 139 -3.14 3.88 6.02
C VAL A 139 -2.90 3.82 7.52
N ALA A 140 -1.81 3.17 7.92
CA ALA A 140 -1.40 3.16 9.32
C ALA A 140 -0.96 4.56 9.74
N GLU A 141 -1.35 5.00 10.92
CA GLU A 141 -0.90 6.27 11.50
C GLU A 141 0.63 6.36 11.50
N TRP A 142 1.30 5.23 11.72
CA TRP A 142 2.77 5.14 11.68
C TRP A 142 3.33 5.64 10.35
N ASN A 143 2.64 5.42 9.25
CA ASN A 143 3.12 5.77 7.91
C ASN A 143 2.71 7.19 7.54
N ASN A 144 3.33 8.17 8.23
CA ASN A 144 3.00 9.57 8.05
C ASN A 144 3.26 10.09 6.63
N ASP A 145 4.32 9.60 5.98
CA ASP A 145 4.65 10.03 4.62
C ASP A 145 3.55 9.65 3.63
N ALA A 146 3.04 8.42 3.73
CA ALA A 146 1.92 7.99 2.90
C ALA A 146 0.66 8.80 3.21
N PHE A 147 0.36 8.99 4.51
CA PHE A 147 -0.78 9.79 4.94
C PHE A 147 -0.75 11.20 4.34
N MET A 148 0.40 11.86 4.38
CA MET A 148 0.56 13.21 3.84
C MET A 148 0.39 13.23 2.33
N LEU A 149 0.88 12.21 1.61
CA LEU A 149 0.66 12.07 0.18
C LEU A 149 -0.84 11.98 -0.15
N TYR A 150 -1.55 11.14 0.57
CA TYR A 150 -2.99 10.94 0.35
C TYR A 150 -3.77 12.22 0.62
N LYS A 151 -3.47 12.91 1.73
CA LYS A 151 -4.08 14.21 2.03
C LYS A 151 -3.83 15.23 0.93
N LYS A 152 -2.61 15.31 0.46
CA LYS A 152 -2.22 16.27 -0.58
C LYS A 152 -2.95 16.02 -1.89
N VAL A 153 -3.21 14.76 -2.23
CA VAL A 153 -3.94 14.39 -3.44
C VAL A 153 -5.44 14.69 -3.31
N GLY A 154 -5.97 14.74 -2.08
CA GLY A 154 -7.36 15.10 -1.82
C GLY A 154 -8.16 14.09 -1.04
N PHE A 155 -7.52 13.05 -0.51
CA PHE A 155 -8.19 12.11 0.40
C PHE A 155 -8.42 12.77 1.75
N GLU A 156 -9.56 12.47 2.36
CA GLU A 156 -9.92 12.93 3.70
C GLU A 156 -10.17 11.74 4.62
N ILE A 157 -9.87 11.91 5.92
CA ILE A 157 -10.16 10.87 6.91
C ILE A 157 -11.67 10.67 7.02
N ALA A 158 -12.11 9.44 6.80
CA ALA A 158 -13.50 9.04 6.96
C ALA A 158 -13.73 8.29 8.28
N ASN A 159 -12.72 7.53 8.72
CA ASN A 159 -12.83 6.75 9.95
C ASN A 159 -11.44 6.53 10.55
N VAL A 160 -11.40 6.43 11.88
CA VAL A 160 -10.18 6.08 12.63
C VAL A 160 -10.42 4.73 13.25
N GLU A 161 -9.55 3.78 12.95
CA GLU A 161 -9.68 2.40 13.39
C GLU A 161 -8.54 2.01 14.31
N LYS A 162 -8.89 1.39 15.43
CA LYS A 162 -7.92 0.74 16.30
C LYS A 162 -7.85 -0.73 15.92
N ILE A 163 -6.73 -1.13 15.34
CA ILE A 163 -6.54 -2.50 14.87
C ILE A 163 -6.17 -3.40 16.05
N ARG A 164 -5.36 -2.85 16.99
CA ARG A 164 -4.97 -3.63 18.16
C ARG A 164 -4.43 -2.72 19.28
#